data_989f57a1759551ba0eb15d1f89848f11
#
_entry.id   989f57a1759551ba0eb15d1f89848f11
#
_cell.length_a   1.000
_cell.length_b   1.000
_cell.length_c   1.000
_cell.angle_alpha   90.00
_cell.angle_beta   90.00
_cell.angle_gamma   90.00
#
_symmetry.space_group_name_H-M   'P 1'
#
loop_
_entity.id
_entity.type
_entity.pdbx_description
1 polymer ?
#
loop_
_entity_poly.entity_id
_entity_poly.type
_entity_poly.pdbx_seq_one_letter_code
_entity_poly.pdbx_strand_id
1 'polypeptide(L)'
;MPQLLWTQKQDVGPPARSDVAMVFDAARGRVVLFGGAGGNTATLFNDTWEWDGENWTQYEDIGPAPRSRHAMAYDSKRGRTVLFGGSAGTLNLNDTWEWDGDNWTQVADTGPSARGGHAMAYDSLRGRVILFGGDDGQNSFGDTWAWDGATWTQVADTGPPARTGHGMDYDNLRDRVVLVDGTGKSTVQVQVSEWVKDGWFSGHYETHTQQQVKVQFFNDTWEYDGSVWTRVADTGPEPRMGCGLVYDGKTILLFGGKNNGTFFKNTWEWDGKHWTQRQDIGPAARAFAAIAYDSTRQRAVLFGGTGQSLFGDTWEQFFQA
;
A
#
# COMPACT_ATOMS: atom_id res chain seq x y z
N MET A 1 0.82 18.75 -23.82
CA MET A 1 1.21 17.59 -22.98
C MET A 1 0.08 16.57 -23.11
N PRO A 2 0.35 15.29 -23.29
CA PRO A 2 -0.71 14.28 -23.28
C PRO A 2 -1.47 14.36 -21.95
N GLN A 3 -2.77 14.27 -22.05
CA GLN A 3 -3.69 14.43 -20.92
C GLN A 3 -3.93 13.05 -20.30
N LEU A 4 -3.69 12.93 -18.99
CA LEU A 4 -4.09 11.75 -18.22
C LEU A 4 -5.61 11.79 -18.03
N LEU A 5 -6.31 10.78 -18.52
CA LEU A 5 -7.75 10.69 -18.38
C LEU A 5 -8.14 9.47 -17.57
N TRP A 6 -8.94 9.70 -16.53
CA TRP A 6 -9.62 8.65 -15.80
C TRP A 6 -11.02 8.43 -16.38
N THR A 7 -11.39 7.21 -16.64
CA THR A 7 -12.71 6.81 -17.08
C THR A 7 -13.28 5.79 -16.12
N GLN A 8 -14.47 6.08 -15.58
CA GLN A 8 -15.19 5.12 -14.77
C GLN A 8 -15.73 4.00 -15.66
N LYS A 9 -15.55 2.77 -15.18
CA LYS A 9 -16.05 1.54 -15.81
C LYS A 9 -17.37 1.12 -15.15
N GLN A 10 -17.81 -0.08 -15.43
CA GLN A 10 -19.04 -0.62 -14.85
C GLN A 10 -18.93 -0.73 -13.32
N ASP A 11 -20.06 -0.50 -12.63
CA ASP A 11 -20.18 -0.62 -11.18
C ASP A 11 -20.58 -2.04 -10.73
N VAL A 12 -20.59 -3.03 -11.66
CA VAL A 12 -20.89 -4.43 -11.35
C VAL A 12 -19.58 -5.18 -11.12
N GLY A 13 -19.33 -5.55 -9.86
CA GLY A 13 -18.08 -6.20 -9.49
C GLY A 13 -17.99 -6.45 -7.99
N PRO A 14 -16.77 -6.42 -7.41
CA PRO A 14 -16.60 -6.63 -5.98
C PRO A 14 -17.40 -5.60 -5.17
N PRO A 15 -17.99 -5.99 -4.03
CA PRO A 15 -18.62 -5.04 -3.12
C PRO A 15 -17.65 -3.92 -2.70
N ALA A 16 -18.21 -2.74 -2.38
CA ALA A 16 -17.43 -1.59 -1.92
C ALA A 16 -16.51 -1.95 -0.75
N ARG A 17 -15.22 -1.63 -0.87
CA ARG A 17 -14.18 -2.01 0.10
C ARG A 17 -12.95 -1.12 0.05
N SER A 18 -12.20 -1.09 1.16
CA SER A 18 -10.89 -0.45 1.28
C SER A 18 -9.84 -1.44 1.77
N ASP A 19 -8.58 -1.02 1.81
CA ASP A 19 -7.45 -1.82 2.31
C ASP A 19 -7.34 -3.19 1.60
N VAL A 20 -7.68 -3.19 0.34
CA VAL A 20 -7.66 -4.29 -0.60
C VAL A 20 -6.37 -4.25 -1.42
N ALA A 21 -5.87 -5.38 -1.88
CA ALA A 21 -4.72 -5.44 -2.77
C ALA A 21 -5.13 -5.86 -4.19
N MET A 22 -4.43 -5.31 -5.19
CA MET A 22 -4.55 -5.70 -6.60
C MET A 22 -3.18 -5.80 -7.24
N VAL A 23 -3.05 -6.74 -8.18
CA VAL A 23 -1.87 -6.88 -9.05
C VAL A 23 -2.30 -7.25 -10.47
N PHE A 24 -1.44 -6.98 -11.44
CA PHE A 24 -1.66 -7.41 -12.81
C PHE A 24 -0.91 -8.72 -13.08
N ASP A 25 -1.65 -9.79 -13.34
CA ASP A 25 -1.13 -11.05 -13.85
C ASP A 25 -0.88 -10.92 -15.36
N ALA A 26 0.36 -10.62 -15.71
CA ALA A 26 0.74 -10.37 -17.09
C ALA A 26 0.69 -11.63 -17.97
N ALA A 27 0.80 -12.82 -17.39
CA ALA A 27 0.73 -14.08 -18.16
C ALA A 27 -0.70 -14.36 -18.64
N ARG A 28 -1.71 -14.01 -17.83
CA ARG A 28 -3.12 -14.26 -18.15
C ARG A 28 -3.85 -13.00 -18.65
N GLY A 29 -3.22 -11.81 -18.52
CA GLY A 29 -3.84 -10.53 -18.86
C GLY A 29 -5.03 -10.19 -17.97
N ARG A 30 -4.90 -10.41 -16.65
CA ARG A 30 -5.94 -10.19 -15.65
C ARG A 30 -5.42 -9.32 -14.50
N VAL A 31 -6.26 -8.40 -14.01
CA VAL A 31 -6.02 -7.76 -12.72
C VAL A 31 -6.66 -8.63 -11.64
N VAL A 32 -5.86 -9.13 -10.72
CA VAL A 32 -6.28 -9.98 -9.60
C VAL A 32 -6.47 -9.09 -8.38
N LEU A 33 -7.63 -9.18 -7.74
CA LEU A 33 -8.01 -8.50 -6.51
C LEU A 33 -8.29 -9.53 -5.42
N PHE A 34 -7.83 -9.28 -4.19
CA PHE A 34 -8.14 -10.13 -3.05
C PHE A 34 -8.52 -9.32 -1.81
N GLY A 35 -9.54 -9.77 -1.07
CA GLY A 35 -9.83 -9.36 0.29
C GLY A 35 -10.27 -7.91 0.47
N GLY A 36 -9.84 -7.27 1.55
CA GLY A 36 -10.19 -5.91 1.94
C GLY A 36 -11.24 -5.82 3.05
N ALA A 37 -11.60 -4.61 3.43
CA ALA A 37 -12.55 -4.31 4.49
C ALA A 37 -13.80 -3.62 3.95
N GLY A 38 -14.99 -4.07 4.37
CA GLY A 38 -16.29 -3.49 4.05
C GLY A 38 -16.65 -2.27 4.90
N GLY A 39 -17.88 -1.76 4.72
CA GLY A 39 -18.35 -0.49 5.28
C GLY A 39 -18.44 -0.41 6.81
N ASN A 40 -18.43 -1.53 7.50
CA ASN A 40 -18.15 -1.59 8.92
C ASN A 40 -16.87 -2.42 9.12
N THR A 41 -16.03 -2.04 10.06
CA THR A 41 -14.72 -2.65 10.33
C THR A 41 -14.79 -4.14 10.71
N ALA A 42 -15.99 -4.68 10.92
CA ALA A 42 -16.21 -6.10 11.21
C ALA A 42 -16.32 -6.97 9.96
N THR A 43 -16.53 -6.38 8.77
CA THR A 43 -16.65 -7.15 7.53
C THR A 43 -15.29 -7.17 6.84
N LEU A 44 -14.64 -8.33 6.86
CA LEU A 44 -13.45 -8.60 6.08
C LEU A 44 -13.81 -9.58 4.96
N PHE A 45 -13.21 -9.37 3.80
CA PHE A 45 -13.40 -10.22 2.64
C PHE A 45 -12.24 -11.21 2.48
N ASN A 46 -12.55 -12.37 1.89
CA ASN A 46 -11.58 -13.39 1.46
C ASN A 46 -11.82 -13.82 0.00
N ASP A 47 -12.64 -13.05 -0.70
CA ASP A 47 -12.98 -13.32 -2.09
C ASP A 47 -11.85 -12.90 -3.04
N THR A 48 -11.70 -13.68 -4.10
CA THR A 48 -10.80 -13.40 -5.22
C THR A 48 -11.63 -12.97 -6.41
N TRP A 49 -11.23 -11.85 -7.03
CA TRP A 49 -11.86 -11.32 -8.23
C TRP A 49 -10.83 -11.06 -9.32
N GLU A 50 -11.21 -11.24 -10.56
CA GLU A 50 -10.37 -10.92 -11.71
C GLU A 50 -11.07 -9.97 -12.67
N TRP A 51 -10.36 -8.91 -13.06
CA TRP A 51 -10.78 -7.94 -14.06
C TRP A 51 -10.14 -8.25 -15.42
N ASP A 52 -10.94 -8.37 -16.47
CA ASP A 52 -10.47 -8.69 -17.82
C ASP A 52 -10.37 -7.44 -18.74
N GLY A 53 -10.66 -6.25 -18.21
CA GLY A 53 -10.74 -4.96 -18.91
C GLY A 53 -12.16 -4.54 -19.23
N GLU A 54 -13.14 -5.42 -19.04
CA GLU A 54 -14.57 -5.13 -19.25
C GLU A 54 -15.43 -5.61 -18.09
N ASN A 55 -15.12 -6.76 -17.50
CA ASN A 55 -15.93 -7.41 -16.48
C ASN A 55 -15.11 -7.92 -15.31
N TRP A 56 -15.69 -7.88 -14.13
CA TRP A 56 -15.22 -8.59 -12.95
C TRP A 56 -15.81 -9.99 -12.90
N THR A 57 -14.98 -10.98 -12.65
CA THR A 57 -15.37 -12.38 -12.38
C THR A 57 -14.92 -12.76 -10.99
N GLN A 58 -15.84 -13.26 -10.15
CA GLN A 58 -15.51 -13.81 -8.84
C GLN A 58 -15.09 -15.26 -9.00
N TYR A 59 -14.01 -15.62 -8.30
CA TYR A 59 -13.56 -16.99 -8.13
C TYR A 59 -14.05 -17.56 -6.79
N GLU A 60 -13.92 -18.86 -6.58
CA GLU A 60 -14.31 -19.50 -5.34
C GLU A 60 -13.51 -18.96 -4.14
N ASP A 61 -14.17 -18.88 -2.96
CA ASP A 61 -13.61 -18.28 -1.73
C ASP A 61 -12.76 -19.29 -0.93
N ILE A 62 -12.05 -20.20 -1.61
CA ILE A 62 -11.15 -21.18 -0.98
C ILE A 62 -9.72 -20.62 -1.05
N GLY A 63 -9.19 -20.18 0.09
CA GLY A 63 -7.86 -19.58 0.09
C GLY A 63 -7.50 -18.93 1.42
N PRO A 64 -6.80 -17.79 1.40
CA PRO A 64 -6.43 -17.07 2.60
C PRO A 64 -7.65 -16.65 3.43
N ALA A 65 -7.52 -16.66 4.75
CA ALA A 65 -8.57 -16.16 5.65
C ALA A 65 -8.94 -14.70 5.33
N PRO A 66 -10.18 -14.25 5.65
CA PRO A 66 -10.62 -12.88 5.43
C PRO A 66 -9.65 -11.88 6.06
N ARG A 67 -9.18 -10.91 5.26
CA ARG A 67 -8.14 -9.96 5.67
C ARG A 67 -8.17 -8.65 4.91
N SER A 68 -7.61 -7.63 5.55
CA SER A 68 -7.33 -6.32 4.96
C SER A 68 -5.88 -5.91 5.22
N ARG A 69 -5.40 -4.82 4.59
CA ARG A 69 -4.05 -4.29 4.80
C ARG A 69 -2.91 -5.28 4.49
N HIS A 70 -3.21 -6.35 3.76
CA HIS A 70 -2.22 -7.24 3.16
C HIS A 70 -1.63 -6.59 1.91
N ALA A 71 -0.50 -7.10 1.44
CA ALA A 71 0.06 -6.71 0.16
C ALA A 71 0.14 -7.89 -0.80
N MET A 72 0.11 -7.60 -2.10
CA MET A 72 0.34 -8.55 -3.16
C MET A 72 1.39 -8.04 -4.14
N ALA A 73 2.11 -8.97 -4.76
CA ALA A 73 3.02 -8.69 -5.87
C ALA A 73 2.96 -9.84 -6.89
N TYR A 74 3.04 -9.52 -8.18
CA TYR A 74 3.04 -10.55 -9.22
C TYR A 74 4.46 -10.94 -9.60
N ASP A 75 4.84 -12.17 -9.27
CA ASP A 75 6.09 -12.79 -9.71
C ASP A 75 5.96 -13.26 -11.16
N SER A 76 6.34 -12.40 -12.08
CA SER A 76 6.21 -12.67 -13.52
C SER A 76 7.13 -13.80 -14.03
N LYS A 77 8.20 -14.12 -13.30
CA LYS A 77 9.11 -15.21 -13.65
C LYS A 77 8.48 -16.59 -13.37
N ARG A 78 7.73 -16.71 -12.26
CA ARG A 78 7.06 -17.95 -11.86
C ARG A 78 5.60 -18.01 -12.29
N GLY A 79 5.01 -16.87 -12.70
CA GLY A 79 3.58 -16.75 -13.01
C GLY A 79 2.73 -16.93 -11.76
N ARG A 80 3.09 -16.28 -10.66
CA ARG A 80 2.40 -16.39 -9.36
C ARG A 80 2.09 -15.02 -8.77
N THR A 81 0.88 -14.83 -8.29
CA THR A 81 0.57 -13.71 -7.40
C THR A 81 0.90 -14.11 -5.97
N VAL A 82 1.83 -13.39 -5.37
CA VAL A 82 2.28 -13.61 -3.98
C VAL A 82 1.52 -12.65 -3.08
N LEU A 83 0.89 -13.19 -2.02
CA LEU A 83 0.22 -12.43 -0.97
C LEU A 83 0.95 -12.67 0.36
N PHE A 84 1.16 -11.61 1.14
CA PHE A 84 1.72 -11.73 2.49
C PHE A 84 0.87 -10.97 3.53
N GLY A 85 0.68 -11.59 4.70
CA GLY A 85 0.23 -10.97 5.92
C GLY A 85 -1.14 -10.27 5.86
N GLY A 86 -1.21 -9.08 6.43
CA GLY A 86 -2.44 -8.32 6.60
C GLY A 86 -3.06 -8.48 7.98
N SER A 87 -4.26 -7.94 8.16
CA SER A 87 -4.98 -7.94 9.43
C SER A 87 -6.29 -8.72 9.31
N ALA A 88 -6.50 -9.69 10.20
CA ALA A 88 -7.74 -10.45 10.36
C ALA A 88 -8.43 -9.99 11.66
N GLY A 89 -9.13 -8.86 11.59
CA GLY A 89 -9.71 -8.19 12.76
C GLY A 89 -8.62 -7.56 13.64
N THR A 90 -8.42 -8.08 14.83
CA THR A 90 -7.41 -7.58 15.78
C THR A 90 -6.06 -8.26 15.65
N LEU A 91 -5.96 -9.31 14.85
CA LEU A 91 -4.73 -10.09 14.67
C LEU A 91 -4.07 -9.72 13.35
N ASN A 92 -2.77 -9.49 13.37
CA ASN A 92 -1.97 -9.45 12.16
C ASN A 92 -1.47 -10.84 11.79
N LEU A 93 -1.27 -11.07 10.50
CA LEU A 93 -0.88 -12.34 9.92
C LEU A 93 0.54 -12.27 9.37
N ASN A 94 1.20 -13.43 9.24
CA ASN A 94 2.55 -13.58 8.68
C ASN A 94 2.64 -14.73 7.67
N ASP A 95 1.50 -15.21 7.22
CA ASP A 95 1.41 -16.27 6.23
C ASP A 95 1.69 -15.74 4.81
N THR A 96 2.29 -16.58 3.99
CA THR A 96 2.54 -16.32 2.57
C THR A 96 1.70 -17.26 1.73
N TRP A 97 0.97 -16.70 0.79
CA TRP A 97 0.12 -17.44 -0.14
C TRP A 97 0.49 -17.13 -1.58
N GLU A 98 0.27 -18.10 -2.47
CA GLU A 98 0.46 -17.94 -3.90
C GLU A 98 -0.80 -18.32 -4.66
N TRP A 99 -1.24 -17.44 -5.58
CA TRP A 99 -2.31 -17.66 -6.53
C TRP A 99 -1.73 -18.06 -7.89
N ASP A 100 -2.20 -19.15 -8.46
CA ASP A 100 -1.72 -19.66 -9.76
C ASP A 100 -2.67 -19.38 -10.93
N GLY A 101 -3.78 -18.73 -10.65
CA GLY A 101 -4.85 -18.45 -11.61
C GLY A 101 -6.12 -19.25 -11.37
N ASP A 102 -6.00 -20.32 -10.58
CA ASP A 102 -7.12 -21.20 -10.26
C ASP A 102 -7.23 -21.45 -8.75
N ASN A 103 -6.09 -21.52 -8.03
CA ASN A 103 -6.07 -21.91 -6.62
C ASN A 103 -5.08 -21.07 -5.80
N TRP A 104 -5.44 -20.81 -4.55
CA TRP A 104 -4.53 -20.33 -3.53
C TRP A 104 -3.83 -21.46 -2.81
N THR A 105 -2.53 -21.37 -2.66
CA THR A 105 -1.72 -22.31 -1.88
C THR A 105 -0.94 -21.56 -0.83
N GLN A 106 -1.03 -21.95 0.45
CA GLN A 106 -0.15 -21.44 1.49
C GLN A 106 1.24 -22.05 1.31
N VAL A 107 2.24 -21.19 1.13
CA VAL A 107 3.61 -21.61 0.80
C VAL A 107 4.59 -21.37 1.94
N ALA A 108 4.29 -20.46 2.88
CA ALA A 108 5.08 -20.26 4.09
C ALA A 108 4.24 -19.68 5.24
N ASP A 109 4.71 -19.92 6.47
CA ASP A 109 4.23 -19.35 7.73
C ASP A 109 5.38 -18.77 8.57
N THR A 110 6.57 -18.69 7.97
CA THR A 110 7.80 -18.14 8.54
C THR A 110 8.32 -17.00 7.69
N GLY A 111 9.07 -16.07 8.29
CA GLY A 111 9.63 -14.92 7.56
C GLY A 111 9.44 -13.61 8.35
N PRO A 112 8.94 -12.53 7.71
CA PRO A 112 8.65 -11.28 8.40
C PRO A 112 7.64 -11.50 9.53
N SER A 113 7.77 -10.75 10.63
CA SER A 113 6.78 -10.78 11.71
C SER A 113 5.40 -10.36 11.19
N ALA A 114 4.34 -10.85 11.87
CA ALA A 114 2.94 -10.56 11.53
C ALA A 114 2.69 -9.05 11.46
N ARG A 115 2.18 -8.58 10.32
CA ARG A 115 2.05 -7.16 10.02
C ARG A 115 0.95 -6.84 9.04
N GLY A 116 0.42 -5.61 9.12
CA GLY A 116 -0.46 -5.03 8.12
C GLY A 116 0.06 -3.69 7.64
N GLY A 117 -0.43 -3.21 6.47
CA GLY A 117 -0.06 -1.90 5.92
C GLY A 117 1.38 -1.79 5.40
N HIS A 118 2.06 -2.92 5.22
CA HIS A 118 3.31 -3.02 4.46
C HIS A 118 3.02 -2.92 2.97
N ALA A 119 4.06 -2.74 2.17
CA ALA A 119 3.95 -2.78 0.73
C ALA A 119 4.89 -3.83 0.13
N MET A 120 4.54 -4.34 -1.05
CA MET A 120 5.32 -5.31 -1.80
C MET A 120 5.47 -4.89 -3.25
N ALA A 121 6.63 -5.18 -3.85
CA ALA A 121 6.93 -4.97 -5.26
C ALA A 121 7.79 -6.12 -5.80
N TYR A 122 7.59 -6.48 -7.06
CA TYR A 122 8.38 -7.54 -7.69
C TYR A 122 9.61 -6.97 -8.40
N ASP A 123 10.78 -7.21 -7.86
CA ASP A 123 12.09 -6.92 -8.47
C ASP A 123 12.33 -7.94 -9.59
N SER A 124 11.91 -7.59 -10.80
CA SER A 124 11.94 -8.49 -11.95
C SER A 124 13.36 -8.79 -12.44
N LEU A 125 14.32 -7.88 -12.20
CA LEU A 125 15.72 -8.11 -12.56
C LEU A 125 16.33 -9.22 -11.70
N ARG A 126 16.03 -9.23 -10.39
CA ARG A 126 16.58 -10.20 -9.45
C ARG A 126 15.65 -11.40 -9.21
N GLY A 127 14.42 -11.35 -9.74
CA GLY A 127 13.42 -12.42 -9.66
C GLY A 127 12.95 -12.68 -8.22
N ARG A 128 12.62 -11.64 -7.45
CA ARG A 128 12.21 -11.73 -6.05
C ARG A 128 11.18 -10.67 -5.69
N VAL A 129 10.31 -10.96 -4.74
CA VAL A 129 9.39 -9.98 -4.17
C VAL A 129 10.06 -9.25 -3.02
N ILE A 130 10.06 -7.93 -3.06
CA ILE A 130 10.55 -7.06 -1.97
C ILE A 130 9.37 -6.62 -1.13
N LEU A 131 9.48 -6.76 0.18
CA LEU A 131 8.53 -6.27 1.18
C LEU A 131 9.23 -5.22 2.05
N PHE A 132 8.54 -4.12 2.33
CA PHE A 132 9.01 -3.11 3.28
C PHE A 132 7.93 -2.72 4.28
N GLY A 133 8.34 -2.51 5.55
CA GLY A 133 7.58 -1.82 6.56
C GLY A 133 6.30 -2.51 7.03
N GLY A 134 5.26 -1.73 7.27
CA GLY A 134 4.02 -2.14 7.92
C GLY A 134 4.03 -1.91 9.43
N ASP A 135 3.02 -2.38 10.12
CA ASP A 135 2.90 -2.30 11.59
C ASP A 135 2.23 -3.53 12.20
N ASP A 136 2.49 -3.76 13.50
CA ASP A 136 1.83 -4.78 14.31
C ASP A 136 0.63 -4.24 15.12
N GLY A 137 0.24 -2.98 14.86
CA GLY A 137 -0.76 -2.23 15.61
C GLY A 137 -0.15 -1.34 16.71
N GLN A 138 1.01 -1.69 17.23
CA GLN A 138 1.74 -0.89 18.23
C GLN A 138 2.97 -0.20 17.63
N ASN A 139 3.79 -0.96 16.91
CA ASN A 139 5.06 -0.50 16.34
C ASN A 139 5.01 -0.54 14.82
N SER A 140 5.62 0.46 14.19
CA SER A 140 5.89 0.42 12.75
C SER A 140 7.24 -0.27 12.50
N PHE A 141 7.33 -0.98 11.38
CA PHE A 141 8.55 -1.66 10.94
C PHE A 141 9.29 -0.83 9.89
N GLY A 142 10.62 -0.99 9.83
CA GLY A 142 11.52 -0.35 8.84
C GLY A 142 12.48 -1.35 8.21
N ASP A 143 12.16 -2.64 8.30
CA ASP A 143 12.92 -3.74 7.74
C ASP A 143 12.53 -4.01 6.28
N THR A 144 13.48 -4.52 5.52
CA THR A 144 13.29 -4.94 4.12
C THR A 144 13.50 -6.44 4.02
N TRP A 145 12.55 -7.12 3.41
CA TRP A 145 12.58 -8.56 3.19
C TRP A 145 12.48 -8.90 1.71
N ALA A 146 13.06 -10.01 1.32
CA ALA A 146 12.98 -10.56 -0.02
C ALA A 146 12.45 -12.00 0.00
N TRP A 147 11.44 -12.27 -0.85
CA TRP A 147 10.90 -13.61 -1.13
C TRP A 147 11.42 -14.12 -2.46
N ASP A 148 12.09 -15.25 -2.47
CA ASP A 148 12.70 -15.85 -3.67
C ASP A 148 11.82 -16.93 -4.34
N GLY A 149 10.61 -17.15 -3.80
CA GLY A 149 9.69 -18.21 -4.21
C GLY A 149 9.72 -19.42 -3.29
N ALA A 150 10.60 -19.44 -2.30
CA ALA A 150 10.72 -20.54 -1.34
C ALA A 150 10.92 -20.03 0.10
N THR A 151 11.71 -18.95 0.28
CA THR A 151 12.08 -18.45 1.60
C THR A 151 12.10 -16.93 1.65
N TRP A 152 11.74 -16.37 2.83
CA TRP A 152 11.95 -14.98 3.15
C TRP A 152 13.34 -14.77 3.75
N THR A 153 14.06 -13.78 3.24
CA THR A 153 15.35 -13.35 3.79
C THR A 153 15.28 -11.85 4.09
N GLN A 154 15.68 -11.45 5.29
CA GLN A 154 15.85 -10.03 5.60
C GLN A 154 17.07 -9.50 4.86
N VAL A 155 16.88 -8.50 4.01
CA VAL A 155 17.94 -7.98 3.11
C VAL A 155 18.44 -6.60 3.52
N ALA A 156 17.67 -5.85 4.33
CA ALA A 156 18.13 -4.61 4.96
C ALA A 156 17.34 -4.33 6.25
N ASP A 157 17.99 -3.66 7.19
CA ASP A 157 17.44 -3.09 8.42
C ASP A 157 17.68 -1.58 8.54
N THR A 158 18.29 -1.00 7.51
CA THR A 158 18.56 0.43 7.37
C THR A 158 17.91 0.95 6.08
N GLY A 159 17.46 2.21 6.10
CA GLY A 159 16.80 2.80 4.94
C GLY A 159 15.70 3.80 5.33
N PRO A 160 14.52 3.73 4.71
CA PRO A 160 13.40 4.58 5.08
C PRO A 160 13.04 4.40 6.56
N PRO A 161 12.64 5.48 7.27
CA PRO A 161 12.09 5.34 8.61
C PRO A 161 10.92 4.36 8.65
N ALA A 162 10.79 3.64 9.77
CA ALA A 162 9.68 2.69 10.00
C ALA A 162 8.32 3.34 9.70
N ARG A 163 7.53 2.69 8.85
CA ARG A 163 6.28 3.26 8.32
C ARG A 163 5.27 2.23 7.89
N THR A 164 4.02 2.67 7.79
CA THR A 164 2.87 1.91 7.31
C THR A 164 2.05 2.74 6.32
N GLY A 165 1.28 2.10 5.45
CA GLY A 165 0.39 2.76 4.49
C GLY A 165 1.11 3.61 3.44
N HIS A 166 2.39 3.31 3.19
CA HIS A 166 3.19 3.87 2.09
C HIS A 166 2.87 3.16 0.77
N GLY A 167 3.16 3.84 -0.35
CA GLY A 167 3.14 3.22 -1.67
C GLY A 167 4.50 2.64 -2.02
N MET A 168 4.52 1.53 -2.77
CA MET A 168 5.75 0.92 -3.28
C MET A 168 5.50 0.19 -4.59
N ASP A 169 6.35 0.40 -5.60
CA ASP A 169 6.37 -0.38 -6.83
C ASP A 169 7.76 -0.40 -7.47
N TYR A 170 7.94 -1.26 -8.47
CA TYR A 170 9.22 -1.46 -9.14
C TYR A 170 9.28 -0.79 -10.50
N ASP A 171 10.18 0.19 -10.63
CA ASP A 171 10.56 0.82 -11.90
C ASP A 171 11.58 -0.06 -12.63
N ASN A 172 11.10 -0.82 -13.59
CA ASN A 172 11.94 -1.77 -14.33
C ASN A 172 12.88 -1.12 -15.35
N LEU A 173 12.62 0.13 -15.78
CA LEU A 173 13.54 0.86 -16.66
C LEU A 173 14.79 1.34 -15.93
N ARG A 174 14.64 1.75 -14.65
CA ARG A 174 15.75 2.24 -13.84
C ARG A 174 16.31 1.21 -12.88
N ASP A 175 15.69 0.01 -12.80
CA ASP A 175 16.04 -1.04 -11.83
C ASP A 175 15.99 -0.52 -10.39
N ARG A 176 14.81 -0.01 -9.98
CA ARG A 176 14.60 0.56 -8.65
C ARG A 176 13.24 0.17 -8.08
N VAL A 177 13.23 -0.29 -6.83
CA VAL A 177 11.99 -0.24 -6.05
C VAL A 177 11.84 1.18 -5.54
N VAL A 178 10.71 1.82 -5.87
CA VAL A 178 10.38 3.18 -5.44
C VAL A 178 9.37 3.11 -4.30
N LEU A 179 9.66 3.80 -3.21
CA LEU A 179 8.80 3.90 -2.02
C LEU A 179 8.50 5.36 -1.73
N VAL A 180 7.23 5.66 -1.44
CA VAL A 180 6.78 7.04 -1.15
C VAL A 180 5.81 7.11 0.01
N ASP A 181 5.84 8.24 0.71
CA ASP A 181 4.82 8.61 1.70
C ASP A 181 4.68 7.63 2.88
N GLY A 182 3.46 7.50 3.43
CA GLY A 182 3.17 6.67 4.58
C GLY A 182 3.21 7.42 5.90
N THR A 183 2.97 6.68 6.97
CA THR A 183 3.03 7.22 8.34
C THR A 183 3.91 6.35 9.23
N GLY A 184 4.60 7.00 10.16
CA GLY A 184 5.34 6.34 11.22
C GLY A 184 4.88 6.81 12.60
N LYS A 185 5.16 5.99 13.60
CA LYS A 185 4.97 6.33 15.00
C LYS A 185 6.33 6.64 15.61
N SER A 186 6.46 7.77 16.28
CA SER A 186 7.62 8.10 17.09
C SER A 186 7.19 8.36 18.54
N THR A 187 7.96 7.85 19.50
CA THR A 187 7.76 8.18 20.89
C THR A 187 8.60 9.41 21.22
N VAL A 188 7.96 10.48 21.61
CA VAL A 188 8.61 11.72 22.04
C VAL A 188 8.43 11.89 23.56
N GLN A 189 9.45 12.40 24.21
CA GLN A 189 9.36 12.82 25.61
C GLN A 189 8.83 14.25 25.66
N VAL A 190 7.73 14.45 26.36
CA VAL A 190 7.14 15.78 26.60
C VAL A 190 7.17 16.08 28.09
N GLN A 191 7.47 17.35 28.42
CA GLN A 191 7.38 17.85 29.78
C GLN A 191 5.91 18.21 30.04
N VAL A 192 5.33 17.58 31.05
CA VAL A 192 3.96 17.86 31.49
C VAL A 192 4.04 18.44 32.89
N SER A 193 3.43 19.61 33.07
CA SER A 193 3.34 20.24 34.40
C SER A 193 1.94 20.11 34.94
N GLU A 194 1.81 19.46 36.08
CA GLU A 194 0.54 19.27 36.74
C GLU A 194 0.53 20.08 38.06
N TRP A 195 -0.65 20.64 38.39
CA TRP A 195 -0.82 21.36 39.64
C TRP A 195 -1.05 20.38 40.79
N VAL A 196 -0.12 20.30 41.70
CA VAL A 196 -0.20 19.48 42.92
C VAL A 196 -0.64 20.34 44.10
N LYS A 197 -1.72 19.93 44.79
CA LYS A 197 -2.29 20.61 45.94
C LYS A 197 -1.54 20.21 47.19
N ASP A 198 -0.89 21.17 47.88
CA ASP A 198 -0.18 20.94 49.17
C ASP A 198 -1.09 21.13 50.38
N GLY A 199 -2.27 21.77 50.18
CA GLY A 199 -3.21 22.06 51.26
C GLY A 199 -4.48 22.76 50.72
N TRP A 200 -5.31 23.29 51.64
CA TRP A 200 -6.61 23.89 51.25
C TRP A 200 -6.45 25.15 50.38
N PHE A 201 -5.33 25.87 50.50
CA PHE A 201 -5.09 27.13 49.79
C PHE A 201 -3.70 27.25 49.11
N SER A 202 -2.94 26.16 49.07
CA SER A 202 -1.59 26.13 48.50
C SER A 202 -1.40 24.94 47.57
N GLY A 203 -0.53 25.10 46.59
CA GLY A 203 -0.09 24.08 45.70
C GLY A 203 1.08 24.61 44.84
N HIS A 204 1.71 23.72 44.13
CA HIS A 204 2.81 24.02 43.20
C HIS A 204 2.67 23.19 41.92
N TYR A 205 3.40 23.60 40.89
CA TYR A 205 3.49 22.82 39.66
C TYR A 205 4.63 21.83 39.75
N GLU A 206 4.31 20.54 39.63
CA GLU A 206 5.31 19.49 39.39
C GLU A 206 5.44 19.23 37.93
N THR A 207 6.68 19.17 37.43
CA THR A 207 6.98 18.87 36.04
C THR A 207 7.57 17.48 35.96
N HIS A 208 6.93 16.61 35.21
CA HIS A 208 7.42 15.27 34.94
C HIS A 208 7.49 15.00 33.44
N THR A 209 8.36 14.07 33.07
CA THR A 209 8.51 13.65 31.68
C THR A 209 7.52 12.54 31.38
N GLN A 210 6.67 12.76 30.38
CA GLN A 210 5.73 11.77 29.88
C GLN A 210 6.12 11.35 28.47
N GLN A 211 6.00 10.05 28.17
CA GLN A 211 6.14 9.56 26.80
C GLN A 211 4.83 9.76 26.04
N GLN A 212 4.91 10.41 24.90
CA GLN A 212 3.78 10.61 24.00
C GLN A 212 4.08 10.01 22.63
N VAL A 213 3.15 9.20 22.11
CA VAL A 213 3.24 8.70 20.73
C VAL A 213 2.78 9.78 19.76
N LYS A 214 3.67 10.17 18.85
CA LYS A 214 3.38 11.12 17.79
C LYS A 214 3.32 10.40 16.46
N VAL A 215 2.23 10.60 15.72
CA VAL A 215 2.11 10.14 14.33
C VAL A 215 2.75 11.17 13.41
N GLN A 216 3.65 10.72 12.56
CA GLN A 216 4.29 11.53 11.53
C GLN A 216 3.86 11.03 10.15
N PHE A 217 3.44 11.94 9.28
CA PHE A 217 3.25 11.68 7.86
C PHE A 217 4.54 12.00 7.10
N PHE A 218 4.94 11.12 6.20
CA PHE A 218 6.11 11.31 5.35
C PHE A 218 5.69 11.85 3.98
N ASN A 219 6.62 12.55 3.31
CA ASN A 219 6.53 13.02 1.93
C ASN A 219 7.83 12.78 1.17
N ASP A 220 8.65 11.88 1.70
CA ASP A 220 9.92 11.52 1.12
C ASP A 220 9.76 10.42 0.05
N THR A 221 10.68 10.42 -0.90
CA THR A 221 10.81 9.37 -1.92
C THR A 221 12.12 8.64 -1.71
N TRP A 222 12.06 7.33 -1.67
CA TRP A 222 13.19 6.45 -1.51
C TRP A 222 13.29 5.47 -2.67
N GLU A 223 14.50 5.11 -3.03
CA GLU A 223 14.80 4.12 -4.07
C GLU A 223 15.72 3.03 -3.52
N TYR A 224 15.36 1.77 -3.78
CA TYR A 224 16.15 0.59 -3.44
C TYR A 224 16.73 0.00 -4.71
N ASP A 225 18.06 -0.16 -4.76
CA ASP A 225 18.78 -0.68 -5.93
C ASP A 225 19.01 -2.20 -5.90
N GLY A 226 18.37 -2.88 -4.94
CA GLY A 226 18.56 -4.29 -4.68
C GLY A 226 19.54 -4.58 -3.55
N SER A 227 20.23 -3.56 -3.03
CA SER A 227 21.17 -3.65 -1.91
C SER A 227 21.04 -2.52 -0.90
N VAL A 228 20.82 -1.27 -1.36
CA VAL A 228 20.79 -0.08 -0.51
C VAL A 228 19.60 0.80 -0.82
N TRP A 229 18.98 1.35 0.22
CA TRP A 229 18.00 2.41 0.13
C TRP A 229 18.66 3.78 0.06
N THR A 230 18.26 4.61 -0.88
CA THR A 230 18.68 6.00 -1.02
C THR A 230 17.47 6.92 -1.02
N ARG A 231 17.49 7.97 -0.18
CA ARG A 231 16.51 9.03 -0.24
C ARG A 231 16.79 9.91 -1.44
N VAL A 232 15.83 10.01 -2.37
CA VAL A 232 16.03 10.72 -3.65
C VAL A 232 15.23 12.01 -3.75
N ALA A 233 14.15 12.18 -2.96
CA ALA A 233 13.41 13.43 -2.87
C ALA A 233 12.78 13.62 -1.49
N ASP A 234 12.56 14.89 -1.12
CA ASP A 234 11.83 15.34 0.07
C ASP A 234 10.78 16.40 -0.28
N THR A 235 10.52 16.56 -1.58
CA THR A 235 9.51 17.45 -2.16
C THR A 235 8.66 16.65 -3.14
N GLY A 236 7.38 17.05 -3.29
CA GLY A 236 6.46 16.34 -4.20
C GLY A 236 5.03 16.40 -3.68
N PRO A 237 4.31 15.25 -3.68
CA PRO A 237 3.00 15.16 -3.08
C PRO A 237 2.99 15.63 -1.62
N GLU A 238 1.86 16.20 -1.16
CA GLU A 238 1.69 16.47 0.26
C GLU A 238 1.80 15.18 1.08
N PRO A 239 2.36 15.23 2.32
CA PRO A 239 2.49 14.05 3.17
C PRO A 239 1.18 13.30 3.32
N ARG A 240 1.16 11.99 3.07
CA ARG A 240 -0.07 11.19 3.05
C ARG A 240 0.18 9.72 3.37
N MET A 241 -0.90 8.98 3.58
CA MET A 241 -0.92 7.53 3.65
C MET A 241 -2.04 6.95 2.80
N GLY A 242 -1.96 5.67 2.48
CA GLY A 242 -3.00 4.96 1.73
C GLY A 242 -3.20 5.48 0.31
N CYS A 243 -2.15 6.04 -0.30
CA CYS A 243 -2.13 6.34 -1.72
C CYS A 243 -1.96 5.06 -2.54
N GLY A 244 -2.57 5.03 -3.72
CA GLY A 244 -2.26 4.04 -4.74
C GLY A 244 -0.96 4.42 -5.44
N LEU A 245 -0.06 3.46 -5.64
CA LEU A 245 1.20 3.65 -6.35
C LEU A 245 1.39 2.55 -7.37
N VAL A 246 1.77 2.89 -8.60
CA VAL A 246 2.01 1.91 -9.66
C VAL A 246 2.99 2.44 -10.69
N TYR A 247 3.84 1.56 -11.21
CA TYR A 247 4.69 1.85 -12.36
C TYR A 247 3.94 1.59 -13.67
N ASP A 248 3.85 2.58 -14.55
CA ASP A 248 3.08 2.53 -15.81
C ASP A 248 3.90 2.14 -17.04
N GLY A 249 5.12 1.67 -16.84
CA GLY A 249 6.07 1.37 -17.92
C GLY A 249 6.97 2.55 -18.30
N LYS A 250 6.77 3.74 -17.71
CA LYS A 250 7.57 4.96 -17.96
C LYS A 250 7.85 5.74 -16.69
N THR A 251 6.84 5.93 -15.85
CA THR A 251 6.88 6.72 -14.62
C THR A 251 6.18 5.98 -13.49
N ILE A 252 6.41 6.41 -12.27
CA ILE A 252 5.60 5.98 -11.13
C ILE A 252 4.41 6.91 -11.02
N LEU A 253 3.20 6.36 -11.09
CA LEU A 253 1.94 7.06 -10.82
C LEU A 253 1.57 6.93 -9.36
N LEU A 254 1.19 8.05 -8.73
CA LEU A 254 0.59 8.11 -7.41
C LEU A 254 -0.80 8.71 -7.52
N PHE A 255 -1.78 8.08 -6.89
CA PHE A 255 -3.15 8.60 -6.81
C PHE A 255 -3.68 8.61 -5.39
N GLY A 256 -4.35 9.70 -5.01
CA GLY A 256 -5.15 9.79 -3.80
C GLY A 256 -4.35 9.77 -2.49
N GLY A 257 -4.88 9.05 -1.50
CA GLY A 257 -4.34 9.01 -0.14
C GLY A 257 -5.05 10.00 0.80
N LYS A 258 -4.62 10.01 2.07
CA LYS A 258 -5.15 10.93 3.08
C LYS A 258 -4.10 11.41 4.07
N ASN A 259 -4.32 12.58 4.68
CA ASN A 259 -3.66 13.01 5.90
C ASN A 259 -4.65 13.76 6.81
N ASN A 260 -4.45 13.69 8.11
CA ASN A 260 -5.18 14.50 9.11
C ASN A 260 -6.68 14.73 8.78
N GLY A 261 -7.36 13.74 8.22
CA GLY A 261 -8.77 13.81 7.84
C GLY A 261 -9.06 14.33 6.43
N THR A 262 -8.06 14.81 5.69
CA THR A 262 -8.22 15.24 4.29
C THR A 262 -7.92 14.08 3.35
N PHE A 263 -8.86 13.79 2.44
CA PHE A 263 -8.66 12.84 1.35
C PHE A 263 -8.23 13.58 0.08
N PHE A 264 -7.31 12.99 -0.66
CA PHE A 264 -6.80 13.52 -1.91
C PHE A 264 -7.41 12.82 -3.13
N LYS A 265 -7.50 13.56 -4.26
CA LYS A 265 -7.91 13.04 -5.58
C LYS A 265 -6.89 13.33 -6.67
N ASN A 266 -5.77 13.95 -6.29
CA ASN A 266 -4.74 14.34 -7.23
C ASN A 266 -3.92 13.14 -7.71
N THR A 267 -3.48 13.23 -8.96
CA THR A 267 -2.57 12.28 -9.59
C THR A 267 -1.21 12.96 -9.74
N TRP A 268 -0.15 12.24 -9.37
CA TRP A 268 1.23 12.67 -9.50
C TRP A 268 2.04 11.65 -10.27
N GLU A 269 3.08 12.11 -10.96
CA GLU A 269 4.04 11.27 -11.66
C GLU A 269 5.46 11.56 -11.20
N TRP A 270 6.22 10.48 -10.95
CA TRP A 270 7.65 10.50 -10.67
C TRP A 270 8.43 10.00 -11.88
N ASP A 271 9.31 10.83 -12.42
CA ASP A 271 10.14 10.52 -13.59
C ASP A 271 11.55 10.00 -13.23
N GLY A 272 11.80 9.76 -11.94
CA GLY A 272 13.11 9.40 -11.39
C GLY A 272 13.92 10.59 -10.88
N LYS A 273 13.39 11.83 -11.05
CA LYS A 273 14.05 13.06 -10.56
C LYS A 273 13.08 14.05 -9.95
N HIS A 274 11.89 14.16 -10.51
CA HIS A 274 10.91 15.16 -10.11
C HIS A 274 9.51 14.59 -10.04
N TRP A 275 8.74 15.04 -9.05
CA TRP A 275 7.31 14.84 -9.00
C TRP A 275 6.60 15.91 -9.80
N THR A 276 5.68 15.53 -10.67
CA THR A 276 4.82 16.44 -11.43
C THR A 276 3.36 16.13 -11.14
N GLN A 277 2.63 17.13 -10.61
CA GLN A 277 1.19 16.98 -10.45
C GLN A 277 0.51 17.02 -11.82
N ARG A 278 -0.40 16.07 -12.04
CA ARG A 278 -1.25 15.99 -13.22
C ARG A 278 -2.64 16.52 -12.92
N GLN A 279 -3.63 16.14 -13.68
CA GLN A 279 -4.99 16.63 -13.52
C GLN A 279 -5.67 16.08 -12.27
N ASP A 280 -6.59 16.88 -11.71
CA ASP A 280 -7.47 16.52 -10.58
C ASP A 280 -8.87 16.07 -11.05
N ILE A 281 -9.01 15.69 -12.34
CA ILE A 281 -10.26 15.18 -12.92
C ILE A 281 -10.19 13.67 -12.94
N GLY A 282 -11.14 12.99 -12.28
CA GLY A 282 -11.15 11.54 -12.20
C GLY A 282 -11.91 11.04 -10.98
N PRO A 283 -11.43 9.95 -10.35
CA PRO A 283 -12.07 9.38 -9.18
C PRO A 283 -12.23 10.39 -8.04
N ALA A 284 -13.29 10.25 -7.25
CA ALA A 284 -13.48 11.05 -6.04
C ALA A 284 -12.29 10.86 -5.07
N ALA A 285 -12.05 11.86 -4.23
CA ALA A 285 -10.99 11.84 -3.23
C ALA A 285 -11.11 10.61 -2.32
N ARG A 286 -10.04 9.82 -2.27
CA ARG A 286 -10.04 8.53 -1.57
C ARG A 286 -8.64 8.09 -1.14
N ALA A 287 -8.63 7.21 -0.13
CA ALA A 287 -7.45 6.52 0.34
C ALA A 287 -7.71 5.01 0.41
N PHE A 288 -6.63 4.21 0.47
CA PHE A 288 -6.70 2.74 0.59
C PHE A 288 -7.48 2.07 -0.55
N ALA A 289 -7.49 2.71 -1.72
CA ALA A 289 -7.86 2.09 -2.98
C ALA A 289 -6.71 1.23 -3.48
N ALA A 290 -7.01 0.14 -4.16
CA ALA A 290 -6.00 -0.63 -4.87
C ALA A 290 -5.80 -0.08 -6.28
N ILE A 291 -4.56 -0.16 -6.77
CA ILE A 291 -4.19 0.21 -8.13
C ILE A 291 -3.25 -0.85 -8.71
N ALA A 292 -3.43 -1.19 -9.97
CA ALA A 292 -2.54 -2.07 -10.71
C ALA A 292 -2.38 -1.57 -12.16
N TYR A 293 -1.25 -1.83 -12.78
CA TYR A 293 -1.02 -1.45 -14.17
C TYR A 293 -1.19 -2.65 -15.10
N ASP A 294 -2.24 -2.60 -15.92
CA ASP A 294 -2.44 -3.54 -17.02
C ASP A 294 -1.51 -3.17 -18.19
N SER A 295 -0.38 -3.84 -18.26
CA SER A 295 0.63 -3.58 -19.27
C SER A 295 0.20 -4.04 -20.65
N THR A 296 -0.75 -4.96 -20.77
CA THR A 296 -1.31 -5.44 -22.05
C THR A 296 -2.18 -4.37 -22.69
N ARG A 297 -3.01 -3.69 -21.90
CA ARG A 297 -3.91 -2.62 -22.37
C ARG A 297 -3.31 -1.23 -22.18
N GLN A 298 -2.17 -1.13 -21.47
CA GLN A 298 -1.52 0.14 -21.10
C GLN A 298 -2.45 1.05 -20.32
N ARG A 299 -3.03 0.50 -19.23
CA ARG A 299 -4.01 1.16 -18.35
C ARG A 299 -3.63 0.96 -16.89
N ALA A 300 -3.68 2.04 -16.10
CA ALA A 300 -3.77 1.88 -14.67
C ALA A 300 -5.23 1.62 -14.29
N VAL A 301 -5.48 0.55 -13.53
CA VAL A 301 -6.80 0.14 -13.04
C VAL A 301 -6.84 0.44 -11.55
N LEU A 302 -7.84 1.21 -11.12
CA LEU A 302 -8.06 1.57 -9.71
C LEU A 302 -9.42 1.03 -9.27
N PHE A 303 -9.47 0.45 -8.08
CA PHE A 303 -10.70 -0.06 -7.49
C PHE A 303 -10.84 0.35 -6.03
N GLY A 304 -12.07 0.72 -5.63
CA GLY A 304 -12.49 0.85 -4.25
C GLY A 304 -11.86 2.03 -3.49
N GLY A 305 -11.54 1.78 -2.22
CA GLY A 305 -11.03 2.79 -1.30
C GLY A 305 -12.11 3.45 -0.46
N THR A 306 -11.69 4.33 0.43
CA THR A 306 -12.58 5.09 1.34
C THR A 306 -12.35 6.59 1.20
N GLY A 307 -13.42 7.36 1.34
CA GLY A 307 -13.45 8.82 1.35
C GLY A 307 -14.56 9.31 2.24
N GLN A 308 -15.54 10.06 1.69
CA GLN A 308 -16.78 10.39 2.38
C GLN A 308 -17.67 9.14 2.55
N SER A 309 -17.49 8.16 1.68
CA SER A 309 -18.12 6.84 1.74
C SER A 309 -17.10 5.79 1.31
N LEU A 310 -17.48 4.52 1.43
CA LEU A 310 -16.72 3.42 0.87
C LEU A 310 -17.05 3.30 -0.61
N PHE A 311 -16.02 3.08 -1.46
CA PHE A 311 -16.19 2.96 -2.90
C PHE A 311 -16.14 1.49 -3.35
N GLY A 312 -16.89 1.18 -4.43
CA GLY A 312 -16.88 -0.09 -5.14
C GLY A 312 -16.78 0.11 -6.65
N ASP A 313 -16.36 1.29 -7.07
CA ASP A 313 -16.23 1.69 -8.46
C ASP A 313 -14.86 1.29 -9.03
N THR A 314 -14.86 0.97 -10.32
CA THR A 314 -13.66 0.67 -11.11
C THR A 314 -13.35 1.84 -12.03
N TRP A 315 -12.11 2.27 -12.06
CA TRP A 315 -11.61 3.33 -12.93
C TRP A 315 -10.39 2.86 -13.72
N GLU A 316 -10.33 3.27 -14.97
CA GLU A 316 -9.14 3.09 -15.80
C GLU A 316 -8.54 4.45 -16.19
N GLN A 317 -7.22 4.53 -16.11
CA GLN A 317 -6.46 5.71 -16.50
C GLN A 317 -5.64 5.39 -17.75
N PHE A 318 -5.66 6.30 -18.72
CA PHE A 318 -4.89 6.17 -19.95
C PHE A 318 -4.33 7.52 -20.38
N PHE A 319 -3.29 7.46 -21.22
CA PHE A 319 -2.75 8.64 -21.88
C PHE A 319 -3.54 8.89 -23.17
N GLN A 320 -4.08 10.09 -23.32
CA GLN A 320 -4.59 10.55 -24.59
C GLN A 320 -3.42 11.10 -25.41
N ALA A 321 -3.22 10.56 -26.59
CA ALA A 321 -2.17 10.95 -27.54
C ALA A 321 -2.30 12.40 -28.02
#